data_226fa20e130717a6f9c98e7a73da30ef
#
_entry.id   226fa20e130717a6f9c98e7a73da30ef
#
_cell.length_a   1.000
_cell.length_b   1.000
_cell.length_c   1.000
_cell.angle_alpha   90.00
_cell.angle_beta   90.00
_cell.angle_gamma   90.00
#
_symmetry.space_group_name_H-M   'P 1'
#
loop_
_entity.id
_entity.type
_entity.pdbx_description
1 polymer ?
#
loop_
_entity_poly.entity_id
_entity_poly.type
_entity_poly.pdbx_seq_one_letter_code
_entity_poly.pdbx_strand_id
1 'polypeptide(L)'
;MIIQDHQKGRTMQDYHKQLTEKEVKQFVNERFLEVKSSEKIKELVTFQAMNKYLIMAHNQEELRVLGRIVASNKKRKLSEIMIDYENNLKLALQSKPTIKTHSNVLMHCFGFFSKEFSDLEKEKFFDLLTDYKNEKITIGKILAEIHPIVYRFNKTYLAGQTYFLLYSNPEQGNIFKILEIDKTKK
;
A
#
# COMPACT_ATOMS: atom_id res chain seq x y z
N MET A 1 -16.23 41.09 -5.00
CA MET A 1 -16.30 39.82 -5.72
C MET A 1 -15.79 38.75 -4.78
N ILE A 2 -16.72 38.06 -4.09
CA ILE A 2 -16.42 37.13 -2.99
C ILE A 2 -16.23 35.76 -3.60
N ILE A 3 -15.01 35.22 -3.47
CA ILE A 3 -14.71 33.82 -3.84
C ILE A 3 -15.26 32.96 -2.71
N GLN A 4 -16.38 32.31 -2.93
CA GLN A 4 -16.90 31.29 -2.02
C GLN A 4 -16.12 29.98 -2.24
N ASP A 5 -15.25 29.70 -1.27
CA ASP A 5 -14.52 28.45 -1.13
C ASP A 5 -15.52 27.36 -0.68
N HIS A 6 -15.84 26.45 -1.59
CA HIS A 6 -16.72 25.31 -1.31
C HIS A 6 -15.93 24.17 -0.66
N GLN A 7 -15.39 24.38 0.53
CA GLN A 7 -15.04 23.28 1.41
C GLN A 7 -16.32 22.67 1.99
N LYS A 8 -16.90 21.69 1.29
CA LYS A 8 -17.88 20.78 1.91
C LYS A 8 -17.18 20.06 3.06
N GLY A 9 -17.54 20.44 4.28
CA GLY A 9 -17.05 19.83 5.51
C GLY A 9 -17.31 18.33 5.50
N ARG A 10 -16.25 17.53 5.48
CA ARG A 10 -16.32 16.09 5.75
C ARG A 10 -16.72 15.92 7.20
N THR A 11 -17.72 15.10 7.47
CA THR A 11 -18.13 14.77 8.85
C THR A 11 -17.13 13.78 9.45
N MET A 12 -17.08 13.69 10.79
CA MET A 12 -16.23 12.72 11.51
C MET A 12 -16.50 11.27 11.06
N GLN A 13 -17.68 10.95 10.57
CA GLN A 13 -18.03 9.65 9.99
C GLN A 13 -17.33 9.38 8.65
N ASP A 14 -16.94 10.41 7.89
CA ASP A 14 -16.25 10.23 6.61
C ASP A 14 -14.79 9.79 6.78
N TYR A 15 -14.19 9.97 7.97
CA TYR A 15 -12.82 9.55 8.28
C TYR A 15 -12.68 8.07 8.61
N HIS A 16 -13.79 7.33 8.76
CA HIS A 16 -13.80 5.93 9.19
C HIS A 16 -14.05 4.94 8.06
N LYS A 17 -14.23 5.42 6.83
CA LYS A 17 -14.54 4.58 5.68
C LYS A 17 -13.28 4.08 5.00
N GLN A 18 -13.20 2.77 4.78
CA GLN A 18 -12.18 2.19 3.91
C GLN A 18 -12.25 2.82 2.52
N LEU A 19 -11.08 3.14 1.95
CA LEU A 19 -11.00 3.70 0.60
C LEU A 19 -11.61 2.75 -0.42
N THR A 20 -12.34 3.32 -1.37
CA THR A 20 -12.81 2.58 -2.54
C THR A 20 -11.65 2.31 -3.51
N GLU A 21 -11.76 1.27 -4.31
CA GLU A 21 -10.77 0.98 -5.36
C GLU A 21 -10.56 2.15 -6.33
N LYS A 22 -11.57 2.97 -6.55
CA LYS A 22 -11.46 4.20 -7.35
C LYS A 22 -10.54 5.20 -6.69
N GLU A 23 -10.70 5.43 -5.39
CA GLU A 23 -9.85 6.37 -4.61
C GLU A 23 -8.41 5.85 -4.51
N VAL A 24 -8.23 4.54 -4.31
CA VAL A 24 -6.90 3.90 -4.33
C VAL A 24 -6.18 4.14 -5.66
N LYS A 25 -6.85 3.87 -6.77
CA LYS A 25 -6.29 4.08 -8.12
C LYS A 25 -6.00 5.54 -8.41
N GLN A 26 -6.89 6.43 -7.99
CA GLN A 26 -6.69 7.88 -8.13
C GLN A 26 -5.44 8.33 -7.38
N PHE A 27 -5.29 7.95 -6.11
CA PHE A 27 -4.12 8.29 -5.30
C PHE A 27 -2.82 7.83 -5.96
N VAL A 28 -2.77 6.57 -6.42
CA VAL A 28 -1.56 6.02 -7.07
C VAL A 28 -1.22 6.77 -8.35
N ASN A 29 -2.23 7.09 -9.17
CA ASN A 29 -2.02 7.84 -10.42
C ASN A 29 -1.54 9.27 -10.16
N GLU A 30 -2.11 9.98 -9.18
CA GLU A 30 -1.69 11.33 -8.80
C GLU A 30 -0.24 11.33 -8.33
N ARG A 31 0.15 10.39 -7.47
CA ARG A 31 1.54 10.23 -7.01
C ARG A 31 2.49 9.89 -8.16
N PHE A 32 2.05 9.08 -9.13
CA PHE A 32 2.85 8.79 -10.30
C PHE A 32 3.06 10.04 -11.19
N LEU A 33 2.05 10.90 -11.35
CA LEU A 33 2.20 12.15 -12.11
C LEU A 33 3.25 13.08 -11.48
N GLU A 34 3.32 13.15 -10.15
CA GLU A 34 4.37 13.90 -9.44
C GLU A 34 5.76 13.32 -9.76
N VAL A 35 5.90 11.98 -9.72
CA VAL A 35 7.14 11.28 -10.08
C VAL A 35 7.54 11.59 -11.52
N LYS A 36 6.60 11.52 -12.46
CA LYS A 36 6.82 11.82 -13.88
C LYS A 36 7.29 13.27 -14.08
N SER A 37 6.67 14.21 -13.37
CA SER A 37 7.02 15.64 -13.42
C SER A 37 8.39 15.95 -12.79
N SER A 38 8.89 15.10 -11.92
CA SER A 38 10.21 15.26 -11.31
C SER A 38 11.36 15.03 -12.29
N GLU A 39 11.12 14.27 -13.37
CA GLU A 39 12.12 13.84 -14.36
C GLU A 39 13.35 13.16 -13.72
N LYS A 40 13.16 12.46 -12.59
CA LYS A 40 14.23 11.78 -11.86
C LYS A 40 13.98 10.28 -11.78
N ILE A 41 14.93 9.50 -12.30
CA ILE A 41 14.86 8.03 -12.20
C ILE A 41 14.80 7.53 -10.76
N LYS A 42 15.45 8.20 -9.81
CA LYS A 42 15.44 7.85 -8.39
C LYS A 42 14.01 7.89 -7.81
N GLU A 43 13.21 8.88 -8.21
CA GLU A 43 11.82 8.99 -7.78
C GLU A 43 10.97 7.83 -8.32
N LEU A 44 11.20 7.43 -9.58
CA LEU A 44 10.53 6.25 -10.16
C LEU A 44 10.92 4.96 -9.44
N VAL A 45 12.20 4.77 -9.12
CA VAL A 45 12.68 3.61 -8.35
C VAL A 45 12.02 3.56 -6.97
N THR A 46 11.96 4.71 -6.29
CA THR A 46 11.29 4.84 -4.98
C THR A 46 9.79 4.54 -5.10
N PHE A 47 9.12 5.12 -6.09
CA PHE A 47 7.69 4.87 -6.35
C PHE A 47 7.40 3.39 -6.59
N GLN A 48 8.19 2.71 -7.43
CA GLN A 48 8.07 1.28 -7.69
C GLN A 48 8.25 0.46 -6.39
N ALA A 49 9.24 0.80 -5.58
CA ALA A 49 9.50 0.11 -4.33
C ALA A 49 8.35 0.28 -3.32
N MET A 50 7.83 1.51 -3.18
CA MET A 50 6.75 1.86 -2.25
C MET A 50 5.40 1.26 -2.65
N ASN A 51 5.14 1.08 -3.95
CA ASN A 51 3.88 0.57 -4.48
C ASN A 51 3.90 -0.93 -4.82
N LYS A 52 5.00 -1.64 -4.51
CA LYS A 52 5.17 -3.04 -4.89
C LYS A 52 4.01 -3.94 -4.48
N TYR A 53 3.59 -3.88 -3.23
CA TYR A 53 2.54 -4.75 -2.71
C TYR A 53 1.14 -4.34 -3.17
N LEU A 54 0.92 -3.05 -3.38
CA LEU A 54 -0.31 -2.56 -3.97
C LEU A 54 -0.45 -3.07 -5.41
N ILE A 55 0.58 -2.89 -6.23
CA ILE A 55 0.58 -3.38 -7.62
C ILE A 55 0.46 -4.91 -7.65
N MET A 56 1.11 -5.64 -6.73
CA MET A 56 0.99 -7.10 -6.61
C MET A 56 -0.45 -7.53 -6.32
N ALA A 57 -1.18 -6.80 -5.48
CA ALA A 57 -2.57 -7.09 -5.18
C ALA A 57 -3.47 -6.91 -6.41
N HIS A 58 -3.18 -5.94 -7.26
CA HIS A 58 -3.90 -5.70 -8.50
C HIS A 58 -3.50 -6.67 -9.61
N ASN A 59 -2.20 -6.75 -9.93
CA ASN A 59 -1.68 -7.59 -11.02
C ASN A 59 -0.19 -7.92 -10.83
N GLN A 60 0.09 -9.16 -10.48
CA GLN A 60 1.46 -9.62 -10.21
C GLN A 60 2.31 -9.71 -11.49
N GLU A 61 1.72 -10.00 -12.65
CA GLU A 61 2.46 -10.05 -13.90
C GLU A 61 2.92 -8.64 -14.33
N GLU A 62 2.01 -7.67 -14.24
CA GLU A 62 2.37 -6.27 -14.52
C GLU A 62 3.39 -5.73 -13.51
N LEU A 63 3.36 -6.16 -12.25
CA LEU A 63 4.42 -5.81 -11.29
C LEU A 63 5.80 -6.25 -11.79
N ARG A 64 5.91 -7.44 -12.40
CA ARG A 64 7.17 -7.94 -12.97
C ARG A 64 7.61 -7.12 -14.20
N VAL A 65 6.64 -6.74 -15.04
CA VAL A 65 6.89 -5.87 -16.20
C VAL A 65 7.42 -4.51 -15.75
N LEU A 66 6.74 -3.86 -14.81
CA LEU A 66 7.13 -2.57 -14.24
C LEU A 66 8.53 -2.63 -13.61
N GLY A 67 8.83 -3.71 -12.89
CA GLY A 67 10.17 -3.94 -12.33
C GLY A 67 11.26 -4.00 -13.40
N ARG A 68 11.02 -4.69 -14.53
CA ARG A 68 11.96 -4.75 -15.66
C ARG A 68 12.13 -3.38 -16.34
N ILE A 69 11.04 -2.63 -16.50
CA ILE A 69 11.09 -1.27 -17.05
C ILE A 69 12.00 -0.39 -16.21
N VAL A 70 11.81 -0.36 -14.89
CA VAL A 70 12.67 0.41 -13.97
C VAL A 70 14.13 -0.07 -14.03
N ALA A 71 14.38 -1.37 -14.07
CA ALA A 71 15.72 -1.93 -14.14
C ALA A 71 16.45 -1.60 -15.46
N SER A 72 15.74 -1.24 -16.52
CA SER A 72 16.33 -0.87 -17.83
C SER A 72 16.94 0.55 -17.86
N ASN A 73 16.91 1.29 -16.76
CA ASN A 73 17.28 2.71 -16.68
C ASN A 73 18.71 3.06 -17.15
N LYS A 74 19.64 2.12 -17.09
CA LYS A 74 21.01 2.31 -17.58
C LYS A 74 21.14 2.19 -19.12
N LYS A 75 20.10 1.68 -19.81
CA LYS A 75 20.13 1.35 -21.23
C LYS A 75 19.14 2.13 -22.07
N ARG A 76 18.24 2.88 -21.43
CA ARG A 76 17.12 3.57 -22.10
C ARG A 76 17.00 5.01 -21.62
N LYS A 77 16.40 5.87 -22.46
CA LYS A 77 16.08 7.25 -22.09
C LYS A 77 14.98 7.28 -21.03
N LEU A 78 15.10 8.19 -20.08
CA LEU A 78 14.14 8.33 -18.98
C LEU A 78 12.72 8.61 -19.50
N SER A 79 12.58 9.43 -20.53
CA SER A 79 11.26 9.74 -21.14
C SER A 79 10.55 8.49 -21.66
N GLU A 80 11.27 7.57 -22.30
CA GLU A 80 10.72 6.30 -22.79
C GLU A 80 10.30 5.39 -21.61
N ILE A 81 11.16 5.32 -20.59
CA ILE A 81 10.87 4.55 -19.36
C ILE A 81 9.60 5.06 -18.68
N MET A 82 9.44 6.39 -18.55
CA MET A 82 8.27 6.99 -17.93
C MET A 82 6.97 6.69 -18.70
N ILE A 83 7.02 6.74 -20.04
CA ILE A 83 5.88 6.40 -20.89
C ILE A 83 5.49 4.93 -20.74
N ASP A 84 6.46 4.02 -20.84
CA ASP A 84 6.21 2.59 -20.71
C ASP A 84 5.72 2.22 -19.32
N TYR A 85 6.31 2.84 -18.31
CA TYR A 85 5.88 2.64 -16.92
C TYR A 85 4.43 3.10 -16.69
N GLU A 86 4.08 4.29 -17.20
CA GLU A 86 2.70 4.81 -17.11
C GLU A 86 1.68 3.87 -17.74
N ASN A 87 1.98 3.37 -18.95
CA ASN A 87 1.09 2.47 -19.67
C ASN A 87 0.88 1.15 -18.90
N ASN A 88 1.95 0.54 -18.41
CA ASN A 88 1.86 -0.71 -17.67
C ASN A 88 1.27 -0.51 -16.26
N LEU A 89 1.49 0.64 -15.61
CA LEU A 89 0.82 0.98 -14.36
C LEU A 89 -0.70 1.08 -14.55
N LYS A 90 -1.15 1.73 -15.62
CA LYS A 90 -2.58 1.77 -15.96
C LYS A 90 -3.16 0.36 -16.20
N LEU A 91 -2.43 -0.51 -16.91
CA LEU A 91 -2.83 -1.91 -17.10
C LEU A 91 -2.92 -2.66 -15.77
N ALA A 92 -1.90 -2.53 -14.92
CA ALA A 92 -1.90 -3.14 -13.59
C ALA A 92 -3.15 -2.76 -12.78
N LEU A 93 -3.47 -1.46 -12.75
CA LEU A 93 -4.58 -0.91 -11.98
C LEU A 93 -5.98 -1.18 -12.60
N GLN A 94 -6.09 -1.72 -13.81
CA GLN A 94 -7.38 -2.15 -14.37
C GLN A 94 -7.97 -3.31 -13.59
N SER A 95 -7.14 -4.25 -13.16
CA SER A 95 -7.58 -5.38 -12.34
C SER A 95 -7.99 -4.90 -10.94
N LYS A 96 -9.04 -5.53 -10.39
CA LYS A 96 -9.42 -5.32 -8.98
C LYS A 96 -8.72 -6.37 -8.13
N PRO A 97 -8.21 -6.01 -6.95
CA PRO A 97 -7.73 -6.98 -5.98
C PRO A 97 -8.84 -7.96 -5.58
N THR A 98 -8.44 -9.18 -5.30
CA THR A 98 -9.32 -10.27 -4.87
C THR A 98 -8.82 -10.85 -3.55
N ILE A 99 -9.63 -11.66 -2.87
CA ILE A 99 -9.20 -12.41 -1.68
C ILE A 99 -7.92 -13.18 -1.97
N LYS A 100 -7.85 -13.83 -3.14
CA LYS A 100 -6.66 -14.59 -3.56
C LYS A 100 -5.42 -13.71 -3.70
N THR A 101 -5.53 -12.56 -4.37
CA THR A 101 -4.38 -11.68 -4.59
C THR A 101 -3.94 -10.97 -3.31
N HIS A 102 -4.88 -10.53 -2.46
CA HIS A 102 -4.55 -10.01 -1.13
C HIS A 102 -3.90 -11.08 -0.24
N SER A 103 -4.41 -12.32 -0.25
CA SER A 103 -3.77 -13.44 0.50
C SER A 103 -2.34 -13.69 0.04
N ASN A 104 -2.06 -13.60 -1.27
CA ASN A 104 -0.70 -13.70 -1.79
C ASN A 104 0.20 -12.58 -1.26
N VAL A 105 -0.28 -11.33 -1.25
CA VAL A 105 0.45 -10.18 -0.67
C VAL A 105 0.73 -10.41 0.80
N LEU A 106 -0.27 -10.84 1.59
CA LEU A 106 -0.12 -11.11 3.02
C LEU A 106 0.94 -12.18 3.30
N MET A 107 0.98 -13.24 2.48
CA MET A 107 2.02 -14.28 2.59
C MET A 107 3.42 -13.74 2.26
N HIS A 108 3.54 -12.84 1.27
CA HIS A 108 4.81 -12.15 1.01
C HIS A 108 5.23 -11.26 2.19
N CYS A 109 4.29 -10.53 2.79
CA CYS A 109 4.56 -9.75 4.01
C CYS A 109 5.00 -10.65 5.16
N PHE A 110 4.30 -11.78 5.40
CA PHE A 110 4.66 -12.76 6.42
C PHE A 110 6.11 -13.25 6.27
N GLY A 111 6.57 -13.46 5.04
CA GLY A 111 7.95 -13.86 4.77
C GLY A 111 9.01 -12.92 5.36
N PHE A 112 8.70 -11.64 5.56
CA PHE A 112 9.59 -10.67 6.22
C PHE A 112 9.67 -10.86 7.74
N PHE A 113 8.63 -11.41 8.36
CA PHE A 113 8.52 -11.51 9.82
C PHE A 113 8.69 -12.94 10.33
N SER A 114 8.56 -13.94 9.47
CA SER A 114 8.42 -15.34 9.87
C SER A 114 9.54 -15.85 10.77
N LYS A 115 10.76 -15.30 10.62
CA LYS A 115 11.91 -15.66 11.47
C LYS A 115 11.89 -15.01 12.85
N GLU A 116 11.13 -13.92 13.00
CA GLU A 116 11.09 -13.08 14.20
C GLU A 116 9.81 -13.34 15.00
N PHE A 117 8.84 -14.03 14.40
CA PHE A 117 7.59 -14.41 15.07
C PHE A 117 7.81 -15.60 16.02
N SER A 118 7.23 -15.49 17.21
CA SER A 118 6.96 -16.65 18.05
C SER A 118 5.97 -17.58 17.37
N ASP A 119 5.90 -18.83 17.84
CA ASP A 119 4.95 -19.79 17.25
C ASP A 119 3.50 -19.34 17.44
N LEU A 120 3.17 -18.74 18.57
CA LEU A 120 1.85 -18.16 18.84
C LEU A 120 1.50 -17.02 17.86
N GLU A 121 2.45 -16.16 17.49
CA GLU A 121 2.24 -15.09 16.51
C GLU A 121 2.05 -15.62 15.10
N LYS A 122 2.77 -16.70 14.75
CA LYS A 122 2.56 -17.40 13.47
C LYS A 122 1.16 -18.01 13.41
N GLU A 123 0.74 -18.71 14.46
CA GLU A 123 -0.61 -19.27 14.60
C GLU A 123 -1.67 -18.19 14.42
N LYS A 124 -1.57 -17.10 15.20
CA LYS A 124 -2.48 -15.96 15.08
C LYS A 124 -2.53 -15.37 13.68
N PHE A 125 -1.38 -15.24 13.00
CA PHE A 125 -1.35 -14.74 11.62
C PHE A 125 -2.12 -15.66 10.66
N PHE A 126 -1.93 -16.97 10.77
CA PHE A 126 -2.61 -17.95 9.90
C PHE A 126 -4.10 -18.05 10.21
N ASP A 127 -4.52 -17.87 11.47
CA ASP A 127 -5.93 -17.78 11.85
C ASP A 127 -6.59 -16.56 11.21
N LEU A 128 -5.96 -15.38 11.32
CA LEU A 128 -6.43 -14.16 10.65
C LEU A 128 -6.49 -14.33 9.14
N LEU A 129 -5.50 -14.97 8.52
CA LEU A 129 -5.49 -15.22 7.09
C LEU A 129 -6.61 -16.19 6.68
N THR A 130 -6.89 -17.19 7.50
CA THR A 130 -7.98 -18.14 7.31
C THR A 130 -9.33 -17.45 7.43
N ASP A 131 -9.52 -16.62 8.44
CA ASP A 131 -10.75 -15.84 8.62
C ASP A 131 -10.97 -14.85 7.49
N TYR A 132 -9.90 -14.23 6.98
CA TYR A 132 -9.96 -13.39 5.78
C TYR A 132 -10.38 -14.17 4.53
N LYS A 133 -9.77 -15.34 4.28
CA LYS A 133 -10.13 -16.22 3.15
C LYS A 133 -11.57 -16.70 3.20
N ASN A 134 -12.11 -16.86 4.40
CA ASN A 134 -13.50 -17.27 4.65
C ASN A 134 -14.45 -16.05 4.75
N GLU A 135 -14.00 -14.86 4.39
CA GLU A 135 -14.78 -13.61 4.39
C GLU A 135 -15.36 -13.21 5.76
N LYS A 136 -14.80 -13.74 6.86
CA LYS A 136 -15.24 -13.37 8.23
C LYS A 136 -14.67 -12.03 8.68
N ILE A 137 -13.52 -11.63 8.14
CA ILE A 137 -12.87 -10.34 8.40
C ILE A 137 -12.45 -9.65 7.10
N THR A 138 -12.30 -8.34 7.14
CA THR A 138 -11.86 -7.54 5.98
C THR A 138 -10.34 -7.51 5.85
N ILE A 139 -9.85 -7.11 4.67
CA ILE A 139 -8.41 -6.84 4.46
C ILE A 139 -7.90 -5.75 5.41
N GLY A 140 -8.70 -4.73 5.66
CA GLY A 140 -8.36 -3.65 6.58
C GLY A 140 -8.13 -4.16 8.02
N LYS A 141 -8.93 -5.14 8.47
CA LYS A 141 -8.77 -5.74 9.80
C LYS A 141 -7.45 -6.50 9.93
N ILE A 142 -7.12 -7.38 8.99
CA ILE A 142 -5.87 -8.15 9.07
C ILE A 142 -4.64 -7.24 8.97
N LEU A 143 -4.68 -6.19 8.13
CA LEU A 143 -3.60 -5.23 8.02
C LEU A 143 -3.42 -4.41 9.31
N ALA A 144 -4.51 -4.05 9.98
CA ALA A 144 -4.47 -3.38 11.27
C ALA A 144 -3.78 -4.23 12.36
N GLU A 145 -4.02 -5.55 12.36
CA GLU A 145 -3.37 -6.49 13.30
C GLU A 145 -1.87 -6.69 12.99
N ILE A 146 -1.48 -6.66 11.72
CA ILE A 146 -0.07 -6.82 11.30
C ILE A 146 0.72 -5.52 11.53
N HIS A 147 0.10 -4.36 11.44
CA HIS A 147 0.76 -3.06 11.47
C HIS A 147 1.64 -2.82 12.73
N PRO A 148 1.20 -3.13 13.96
CA PRO A 148 2.05 -3.00 15.15
C PRO A 148 3.32 -3.86 15.08
N ILE A 149 3.23 -5.02 14.41
CA ILE A 149 4.35 -5.94 14.23
C ILE A 149 5.40 -5.33 13.29
N VAL A 150 4.97 -4.66 12.23
CA VAL A 150 5.87 -3.93 11.31
C VAL A 150 6.74 -2.94 12.05
N TYR A 151 6.16 -2.19 12.99
CA TYR A 151 6.89 -1.23 13.82
C TYR A 151 7.80 -1.88 14.83
N ARG A 152 7.35 -2.92 15.53
CA ARG A 152 8.13 -3.63 16.54
C ARG A 152 9.46 -4.13 15.98
N PHE A 153 9.49 -4.59 14.73
CA PHE A 153 10.71 -5.09 14.09
C PHE A 153 11.45 -4.04 13.25
N ASN A 154 11.07 -2.77 13.35
CA ASN A 154 11.69 -1.68 12.60
C ASN A 154 11.79 -1.96 11.08
N LYS A 155 10.76 -2.59 10.52
CA LYS A 155 10.70 -2.92 9.09
C LYS A 155 10.22 -1.71 8.29
N THR A 156 11.05 -0.67 8.23
CA THR A 156 10.77 0.61 7.57
C THR A 156 10.31 0.44 6.11
N TYR A 157 10.86 -0.56 5.41
CA TYR A 157 10.44 -0.88 4.04
C TYR A 157 8.96 -1.26 3.97
N LEU A 158 8.45 -2.09 4.88
CA LEU A 158 7.03 -2.47 4.90
C LEU A 158 6.14 -1.34 5.41
N ALA A 159 6.60 -0.59 6.42
CA ALA A 159 5.87 0.57 6.93
C ALA A 159 5.64 1.64 5.85
N GLY A 160 6.60 1.79 4.93
CA GLY A 160 6.50 2.72 3.79
C GLY A 160 5.65 2.21 2.62
N GLN A 161 5.11 1.00 2.67
CA GLN A 161 4.31 0.48 1.55
C GLN A 161 2.93 1.15 1.47
N THR A 162 2.61 1.70 0.31
CA THR A 162 1.31 2.30 -0.02
C THR A 162 0.15 1.32 0.22
N TYR A 163 0.40 0.02 0.10
CA TYR A 163 -0.56 -1.03 0.37
C TYR A 163 -1.12 -0.96 1.80
N PHE A 164 -0.25 -0.83 2.81
CA PHE A 164 -0.68 -0.67 4.20
C PHE A 164 -1.41 0.64 4.42
N LEU A 165 -0.91 1.72 3.82
CA LEU A 165 -1.51 3.04 3.95
C LEU A 165 -2.97 3.07 3.45
N LEU A 166 -3.24 2.45 2.30
CA LEU A 166 -4.53 2.62 1.61
C LEU A 166 -5.55 1.52 1.95
N TYR A 167 -5.10 0.31 2.30
CA TYR A 167 -6.01 -0.81 2.61
C TYR A 167 -6.20 -1.06 4.10
N SER A 168 -5.39 -0.47 4.99
CA SER A 168 -5.55 -0.62 6.43
C SER A 168 -6.80 0.09 6.93
N ASN A 169 -7.48 -0.50 7.92
CA ASN A 169 -8.63 0.17 8.54
C ASN A 169 -8.13 1.27 9.50
N PRO A 170 -8.46 2.54 9.28
CA PRO A 170 -7.99 3.65 10.13
C PRO A 170 -8.49 3.59 11.57
N GLU A 171 -9.60 2.90 11.86
CA GLU A 171 -10.15 2.80 13.21
C GLU A 171 -9.31 1.93 14.16
N GLN A 172 -8.56 0.97 13.65
CA GLN A 172 -7.92 -0.07 14.46
C GLN A 172 -6.40 -0.02 14.49
N GLY A 173 -5.76 0.79 13.69
CA GLY A 173 -4.31 0.80 13.55
C GLY A 173 -3.74 2.14 13.10
N ASN A 174 -4.38 3.24 13.44
CA ASN A 174 -3.90 4.54 13.02
C ASN A 174 -2.55 4.83 13.66
N ILE A 175 -1.51 4.89 12.81
CA ILE A 175 -0.14 5.28 13.15
C ILE A 175 -0.10 6.56 14.00
N PHE A 176 -1.03 7.49 13.74
CA PHE A 176 -1.15 8.74 14.48
C PHE A 176 -1.65 8.54 15.92
N LYS A 177 -2.49 7.54 16.19
CA LYS A 177 -2.90 7.19 17.57
C LYS A 177 -1.74 6.60 18.38
N ILE A 178 -0.85 5.82 17.75
CA ILE A 178 0.33 5.27 18.41
C ILE A 178 1.31 6.39 18.78
N LEU A 179 1.49 7.37 17.92
CA LEU A 179 2.34 8.54 18.18
C LEU A 179 1.77 9.49 19.24
N GLU A 180 0.44 9.54 19.41
CA GLU A 180 -0.20 10.31 20.49
C GLU A 180 -0.03 9.65 21.86
N ILE A 181 -0.05 8.32 21.93
CA ILE A 181 0.15 7.57 23.18
C ILE A 181 1.58 7.76 23.74
N ASP A 182 2.58 7.89 22.88
CA ASP A 182 3.98 8.13 23.29
C ASP A 182 4.20 9.56 23.82
N LYS A 183 3.39 10.54 23.40
CA LYS A 183 3.48 11.93 23.88
C LYS A 183 2.87 12.12 25.28
N THR A 184 2.00 11.23 25.72
CA THR A 184 1.35 11.31 27.03
C THR A 184 2.10 10.56 28.15
N LYS A 185 3.23 9.94 27.83
CA LYS A 185 4.11 9.24 28.77
C LYS A 185 5.42 9.98 29.10
N LYS A 186 5.43 11.30 28.91
CA LYS A 186 6.54 12.17 29.41
C LYS A 186 6.09 13.05 30.53
#